data_6d894b2965b05412c62519c28a6ad013
#
_entry.id   6d894b2965b05412c62519c28a6ad013
#
_cell.length_a   1.000
_cell.length_b   1.000
_cell.length_c   1.000
_cell.angle_alpha   90.00
_cell.angle_beta   90.00
_cell.angle_gamma   90.00
#
_symmetry.space_group_name_H-M   'P 1'
#
loop_
_entity.id
_entity.type
_entity.pdbx_description
1 polymer ?
#
loop_
_entity_poly.entity_id
_entity_poly.type
_entity_poly.pdbx_seq_one_letter_code
_entity_poly.pdbx_strand_id
1 'polypeptide(L)'
;MKWEEARKIYPNKWILLEAIEAYSHDGYRIIDDLSVINIFNNGSEALKEYAEKHKKDKSREMYIYHTKNEELAIQERSWIGVRKNG
;
A
#
# COMPACT_ATOMS: atom_id res chain seq x y z
N MET A 1 -4.81 10.86 5.71
CA MET A 1 -5.30 11.53 4.48
C MET A 1 -5.96 10.53 3.57
N LYS A 2 -6.70 11.03 2.60
CA LYS A 2 -7.34 10.20 1.58
C LYS A 2 -6.39 10.02 0.40
N TRP A 3 -6.61 8.95 -0.38
CA TRP A 3 -5.80 8.70 -1.56
C TRP A 3 -5.85 9.88 -2.56
N GLU A 4 -7.01 10.50 -2.72
CA GLU A 4 -7.14 11.67 -3.60
C GLU A 4 -6.21 12.80 -3.20
N GLU A 5 -6.08 13.04 -1.90
CA GLU A 5 -5.19 14.07 -1.39
C GLU A 5 -3.73 13.73 -1.68
N ALA A 6 -3.35 12.47 -1.47
CA ALA A 6 -1.99 12.02 -1.74
C ALA A 6 -1.64 12.23 -3.21
N ARG A 7 -2.57 11.94 -4.11
CA ARG A 7 -2.36 12.13 -5.54
C ARG A 7 -2.14 13.59 -5.91
N LYS A 8 -2.86 14.49 -5.25
CA LYS A 8 -2.73 15.93 -5.52
C LYS A 8 -1.41 16.48 -5.01
N ILE A 9 -0.99 16.01 -3.84
CA ILE A 9 0.24 16.51 -3.22
C ILE A 9 1.47 15.93 -3.90
N TYR A 10 1.42 14.66 -4.30
CA TYR A 10 2.57 13.95 -4.85
C TYR A 10 2.27 13.35 -6.22
N PRO A 11 2.07 14.18 -7.25
CA PRO A 11 1.73 13.68 -8.58
C PRO A 11 2.90 12.89 -9.17
N ASN A 12 2.57 11.80 -9.86
CA ASN A 12 3.52 10.99 -10.59
C ASN A 12 4.68 10.48 -9.74
N LYS A 13 4.34 9.96 -8.56
CA LYS A 13 5.34 9.43 -7.61
C LYS A 13 4.94 8.05 -7.11
N TRP A 14 5.94 7.29 -6.71
CA TRP A 14 5.73 6.09 -5.92
C TRP A 14 5.58 6.52 -4.47
N ILE A 15 4.58 6.00 -3.78
CA ILE A 15 4.35 6.31 -2.38
C ILE A 15 4.49 5.06 -1.55
N LEU A 16 5.23 5.16 -0.45
CA LEU A 16 5.18 4.17 0.62
C LEU A 16 4.20 4.73 1.64
N LEU A 17 3.07 4.04 1.81
CA LEU A 17 2.00 4.49 2.69
C LEU A 17 1.73 3.49 3.80
N GLU A 18 1.15 3.98 4.87
CA GLU A 18 0.68 3.15 5.96
C GLU A 18 -0.82 3.34 6.12
N ALA A 19 -1.55 2.22 6.25
CA ALA A 19 -2.98 2.26 6.48
C ALA A 19 -3.25 2.66 7.92
N ILE A 20 -4.05 3.70 8.11
CA ILE A 20 -4.44 4.16 9.44
C ILE A 20 -5.83 3.62 9.77
N GLU A 21 -6.78 3.75 8.83
CA GLU A 21 -8.10 3.13 8.94
C GLU A 21 -8.34 2.32 7.70
N ALA A 22 -8.60 1.03 7.86
CA ALA A 22 -8.77 0.14 6.73
C ALA A 22 -9.66 -1.04 7.12
N TYR A 23 -10.28 -1.63 6.10
CA TYR A 23 -11.10 -2.82 6.29
C TYR A 23 -11.08 -3.65 5.01
N SER A 24 -11.48 -4.91 5.11
CA SER A 24 -11.53 -5.80 3.96
C SER A 24 -12.94 -5.86 3.40
N HIS A 25 -13.06 -5.82 2.08
CA HIS A 25 -14.36 -5.90 1.42
C HIS A 25 -14.17 -6.47 0.01
N ASP A 26 -14.91 -7.54 -0.29
CA ASP A 26 -14.92 -8.17 -1.62
C ASP A 26 -13.53 -8.48 -2.19
N GLY A 27 -12.66 -8.98 -1.33
CA GLY A 27 -11.32 -9.36 -1.78
C GLY A 27 -10.35 -8.20 -1.89
N TYR A 28 -10.74 -7.02 -1.43
CA TYR A 28 -9.87 -5.85 -1.43
C TYR A 28 -9.67 -5.31 -0.03
N ARG A 29 -8.50 -4.72 0.17
CA ARG A 29 -8.25 -3.97 1.40
C ARG A 29 -8.59 -2.51 1.11
N ILE A 30 -9.63 -2.00 1.74
CA ILE A 30 -10.10 -0.63 1.54
C ILE A 30 -9.43 0.24 2.59
N ILE A 31 -8.75 1.28 2.14
CA ILE A 31 -8.01 2.17 3.04
C ILE A 31 -8.70 3.52 3.08
N ASP A 32 -9.38 3.80 4.19
CA ASP A 32 -10.13 5.04 4.37
C ASP A 32 -9.25 6.19 4.83
N ASP A 33 -8.17 5.88 5.54
CA ASP A 33 -7.24 6.89 6.00
C ASP A 33 -5.83 6.32 5.91
N LEU A 34 -4.92 7.09 5.36
CA LEU A 34 -3.55 6.66 5.18
C LEU A 34 -2.57 7.74 5.63
N SER A 35 -1.35 7.33 5.89
CA SER A 35 -0.23 8.22 6.17
C SER A 35 0.84 7.97 5.12
N VAL A 36 1.39 9.01 4.54
CA VAL A 36 2.51 8.88 3.60
C VAL A 36 3.80 8.83 4.40
N ILE A 37 4.50 7.70 4.30
CA ILE A 37 5.77 7.53 4.99
C ILE A 37 6.88 8.21 4.20
N ASN A 38 6.91 7.97 2.88
CA ASN A 38 7.92 8.55 2.02
C ASN A 38 7.48 8.47 0.56
N ILE A 39 8.13 9.24 -0.30
CA ILE A 39 7.86 9.25 -1.74
C ILE A 39 9.16 8.96 -2.50
N PHE A 40 9.02 8.38 -3.69
CA PHE A 40 10.16 7.93 -4.47
C PHE A 40 9.91 8.15 -5.96
N ASN A 41 10.99 8.31 -6.71
CA ASN A 41 10.89 8.43 -8.16
C ASN A 41 10.85 7.08 -8.86
N ASN A 42 11.30 6.03 -8.20
CA ASN A 42 11.22 4.69 -8.78
C ASN A 42 10.77 3.67 -7.74
N GLY A 43 10.19 2.58 -8.25
CA GLY A 43 9.60 1.57 -7.40
C GLY A 43 10.62 0.74 -6.62
N SER A 44 11.82 0.58 -7.14
CA SER A 44 12.82 -0.24 -6.47
C SER A 44 13.32 0.41 -5.18
N GLU A 45 13.42 1.74 -5.16
CA GLU A 45 13.78 2.46 -3.94
C GLU A 45 12.67 2.36 -2.90
N ALA A 46 11.42 2.48 -3.36
CA ALA A 46 10.27 2.33 -2.48
C ALA A 46 10.23 0.93 -1.85
N LEU A 47 10.50 -0.08 -2.66
CA LEU A 47 10.48 -1.46 -2.20
C LEU A 47 11.58 -1.72 -1.18
N LYS A 48 12.74 -1.13 -1.39
CA LYS A 48 13.87 -1.26 -0.47
C LYS A 48 13.52 -0.70 0.91
N GLU A 49 12.93 0.49 0.94
CA GLU A 49 12.55 1.10 2.22
C GLU A 49 11.42 0.32 2.89
N TYR A 50 10.46 -0.16 2.09
CA TYR A 50 9.40 -1.01 2.61
C TYR A 50 9.98 -2.24 3.32
N ALA A 51 10.93 -2.91 2.65
CA ALA A 51 11.53 -4.12 3.21
C ALA A 51 12.25 -3.84 4.52
N GLU A 52 12.96 -2.73 4.61
CA GLU A 52 13.67 -2.36 5.83
C GLU A 52 12.71 -2.10 6.99
N LYS A 53 11.63 -1.39 6.72
CA LYS A 53 10.65 -1.07 7.76
C LYS A 53 9.84 -2.29 8.17
N HIS A 54 9.47 -3.11 7.21
CA HIS A 54 8.73 -4.34 7.48
C HIS A 54 9.55 -5.31 8.33
N LYS A 55 10.84 -5.36 8.09
CA LYS A 55 11.74 -6.21 8.86
C LYS A 55 11.79 -5.79 10.33
N LYS A 56 11.71 -4.49 10.58
CA LYS A 56 11.75 -3.96 11.95
C LYS A 56 10.44 -4.14 12.70
N ASP A 57 9.32 -4.05 11.99
CA ASP A 57 8.00 -4.16 12.60
C ASP A 57 7.02 -4.71 11.59
N LYS A 58 6.78 -6.02 11.66
CA LYS A 58 5.92 -6.71 10.71
C LYS A 58 4.43 -6.46 10.96
N SER A 59 4.09 -5.81 12.06
CA SER A 59 2.70 -5.51 12.38
C SER A 59 2.18 -4.29 11.64
N ARG A 60 3.06 -3.49 11.05
CA ARG A 60 2.65 -2.29 10.32
C ARG A 60 2.01 -2.67 9.00
N GLU A 61 0.88 -2.06 8.70
CA GLU A 61 0.19 -2.30 7.44
C GLU A 61 0.61 -1.24 6.44
N MET A 62 1.59 -1.57 5.61
CA MET A 62 2.19 -0.64 4.65
C MET A 62 2.03 -1.16 3.24
N TYR A 63 1.95 -0.23 2.29
CA TYR A 63 1.81 -0.57 0.87
C TYR A 63 2.61 0.40 0.03
N ILE A 64 3.00 -0.06 -1.16
CA ILE A 64 3.64 0.77 -2.16
C ILE A 64 2.68 0.91 -3.32
N TYR A 65 2.40 2.15 -3.72
CA TYR A 65 1.47 2.39 -4.81
C TYR A 65 1.86 3.65 -5.56
N HIS A 66 1.62 3.66 -6.88
CA HIS A 66 1.96 4.82 -7.70
C HIS A 66 0.76 5.75 -7.83
N THR A 67 1.00 7.05 -7.68
CA THR A 67 -0.08 8.04 -7.67
C THR A 67 -0.74 8.27 -9.03
N LYS A 68 -0.20 7.68 -10.11
CA LYS A 68 -0.88 7.72 -11.40
C LYS A 68 -2.21 6.98 -11.38
N ASN A 69 -2.38 6.05 -10.43
CA ASN A 69 -3.60 5.28 -10.31
C ASN A 69 -4.67 6.10 -9.60
N GLU A 70 -5.83 6.23 -10.22
CA GLU A 70 -6.91 7.03 -9.65
C GLU A 70 -7.43 6.45 -8.35
N GLU A 71 -7.46 5.12 -8.26
CA GLU A 71 -7.97 4.42 -7.09
C GLU A 71 -6.89 3.60 -6.44
N LEU A 72 -6.94 3.56 -5.12
CA LEU A 72 -6.03 2.72 -4.34
C LEU A 72 -6.68 1.35 -4.20
N ALA A 73 -6.38 0.47 -5.15
CA ALA A 73 -6.98 -0.86 -5.23
C ALA A 73 -5.98 -1.91 -4.76
N ILE A 74 -6.03 -2.22 -3.47
CA ILE A 74 -5.15 -3.22 -2.87
C ILE A 74 -5.90 -4.54 -2.83
N GLN A 75 -5.54 -5.45 -3.72
CA GLN A 75 -6.19 -6.75 -3.79
C GLN A 75 -5.62 -7.68 -2.73
N GLU A 76 -6.50 -8.27 -1.95
CA GLU A 76 -6.11 -9.29 -0.98
C GLU A 76 -6.07 -10.63 -1.65
N ARG A 77 -5.00 -11.36 -1.44
CA ARG A 77 -4.87 -12.68 -2.02
C ARG A 77 -5.35 -13.74 -1.06
N SER A 78 -6.12 -14.66 -1.60
CA SER A 78 -6.58 -15.79 -0.83
C SER A 78 -5.60 -16.95 -1.03
N TRP A 79 -4.61 -17.03 -0.19
CA TRP A 79 -3.62 -18.09 -0.29
C TRP A 79 -4.19 -19.45 0.07
N ILE A 80 -5.27 -19.43 0.81
CA ILE A 80 -5.90 -20.67 1.25
C ILE A 80 -6.37 -21.49 0.08
N GLY A 81 -6.99 -20.84 -0.88
CA GLY A 81 -7.48 -21.54 -2.06
C GLY A 81 -6.37 -22.10 -2.93
N VAL A 82 -5.21 -21.58 -2.78
CA VAL A 82 -4.06 -22.02 -3.57
C VAL A 82 -3.44 -23.25 -3.00
N ARG A 83 -3.45 -23.32 -1.73
CA ARG A 83 -2.81 -24.40 -1.11
C ARG A 83 -3.52 -25.62 -1.08
N LYS A 84 -4.18 -25.85 -1.22
CA LYS A 84 -4.62 -26.94 -1.12
C LYS A 84 -4.43 -28.03 -1.75
N ASN A 85 -4.03 -27.69 -1.64
CA ASN A 85 -3.79 -28.32 -2.13
C ASN A 85 -3.33 -28.66 -2.42
N GLY A 86 -3.22 -28.25 -2.14
CA GLY A 86 -2.67 -28.32 -2.48
C GLY A 86 -2.56 -28.77 -2.69
#